data_3ed0a72142a3a1efb3e1d96bd3ce957e
#
_entry.id   3ed0a72142a3a1efb3e1d96bd3ce957e
#
_cell.length_a   1.000
_cell.length_b   1.000
_cell.length_c   1.000
_cell.angle_alpha   90.00
_cell.angle_beta   90.00
_cell.angle_gamma   90.00
#
_symmetry.space_group_name_H-M   'P 1'
#
loop_
_entity.id
_entity.type
_entity.pdbx_description
1 polymer ?
#
loop_
_entity_poly.entity_id
_entity_poly.type
_entity_poly.pdbx_seq_one_letter_code
_entity_poly.pdbx_strand_id
1 'polypeptide(L)'
;KTLDDLSKLPFTVKQDLRDNYPYGMFAVPMEQVTEIHASSGTTGKQTVVGLTEKDVDIWAEIAARALSAMGVDKNSVVQTSYGFGLFTGGFGAHYGARKIGAVAIPTSSGNSKRQINIMKDFGSTFLCCTPSYALSLSETLVDMGFTKDDIKLQGGAFGAEPWTEEIRQEIQEKLGINAYDIYGLSEIMGPGVGYECADQSGMHINVDHFIVEVIDPETGEVVPDGSMGEIVFTCITKEALPLIRYRTRDIATINKGMCRCGRTFARMSKPMGRSDDMLIIRGVNVFPSQIEEVLMKTEGVAPHYQIIVDRINNKDMLDVLVEVSNKDLTDEIKSLEALSKKVSA
;
A
#
# COMPACT_ATOMS: atom_id res chain seq x y z
N LYS A 1 26.58 -23.89 -3.71
CA LYS A 1 25.77 -22.70 -3.38
C LYS A 1 24.44 -22.84 -4.09
N THR A 2 23.34 -22.80 -3.35
CA THR A 2 21.96 -22.91 -3.82
C THR A 2 21.15 -21.75 -3.26
N LEU A 3 19.88 -21.61 -3.66
CA LEU A 3 18.97 -20.63 -3.08
C LEU A 3 18.74 -20.86 -1.57
N ASP A 4 18.92 -22.08 -1.08
CA ASP A 4 18.85 -22.39 0.37
C ASP A 4 19.93 -21.68 1.20
N ASP A 5 21.03 -21.26 0.56
CA ASP A 5 22.07 -20.48 1.21
C ASP A 5 21.69 -18.99 1.39
N LEU A 6 20.57 -18.52 0.79
CA LEU A 6 20.12 -17.15 0.90
C LEU A 6 19.85 -16.77 2.36
N SER A 7 19.18 -17.65 3.11
CA SER A 7 18.85 -17.43 4.52
C SER A 7 20.07 -17.21 5.43
N LYS A 8 21.29 -17.57 4.97
CA LYS A 8 22.56 -17.37 5.68
C LYS A 8 23.18 -15.99 5.45
N LEU A 9 22.68 -15.23 4.47
CA LEU A 9 23.16 -13.87 4.19
C LEU A 9 22.59 -12.89 5.22
N PRO A 10 23.34 -11.82 5.55
CA PRO A 10 22.83 -10.80 6.44
C PRO A 10 21.61 -10.09 5.84
N PHE A 11 20.77 -9.53 6.70
CA PHE A 11 19.68 -8.68 6.29
C PHE A 11 20.17 -7.28 5.88
N THR A 12 19.45 -6.68 4.96
CA THR A 12 19.50 -5.25 4.73
C THR A 12 18.30 -4.60 5.43
N VAL A 13 18.51 -3.47 6.09
CA VAL A 13 17.47 -2.71 6.77
C VAL A 13 17.43 -1.25 6.30
N LYS A 14 16.35 -0.55 6.58
CA LYS A 14 16.19 0.86 6.19
C LYS A 14 17.30 1.76 6.73
N GLN A 15 17.86 1.41 7.88
CA GLN A 15 18.98 2.16 8.48
C GLN A 15 20.25 2.07 7.64
N ASP A 16 20.53 0.93 6.98
CA ASP A 16 21.69 0.81 6.10
C ASP A 16 21.65 1.82 4.95
N LEU A 17 20.46 2.06 4.36
CA LEU A 17 20.30 3.07 3.31
C LEU A 17 20.53 4.49 3.85
N ARG A 18 20.09 4.78 5.07
CA ARG A 18 20.29 6.08 5.72
C ARG A 18 21.73 6.34 6.09
N ASP A 19 22.43 5.34 6.58
CA ASP A 19 23.85 5.43 6.95
C ASP A 19 24.76 5.63 5.74
N ASN A 20 24.32 5.11 4.59
CA ASN A 20 24.99 5.26 3.29
C ASN A 20 24.38 6.35 2.39
N TYR A 21 23.67 7.32 2.99
CA TYR A 21 23.05 8.43 2.27
C TYR A 21 24.08 9.30 1.55
N PRO A 22 23.85 9.80 0.32
CA PRO A 22 22.67 9.49 -0.48
C PRO A 22 22.83 8.28 -1.40
N TYR A 23 24.03 7.92 -1.86
CA TYR A 23 24.27 6.98 -2.96
C TYR A 23 25.21 5.83 -2.60
N GLY A 24 25.58 5.70 -1.33
CA GLY A 24 26.62 4.74 -0.90
C GLY A 24 26.28 3.27 -1.10
N MET A 25 25.00 2.94 -1.31
CA MET A 25 24.56 1.57 -1.62
C MET A 25 24.24 1.34 -3.10
N PHE A 26 24.48 2.31 -3.98
CA PHE A 26 24.29 2.08 -5.41
C PHE A 26 25.36 1.14 -5.94
N ALA A 27 24.93 0.14 -6.70
CA ALA A 27 25.80 -0.88 -7.28
C ALA A 27 26.32 -0.53 -8.69
N VAL A 28 25.89 0.61 -9.22
CA VAL A 28 26.27 1.15 -10.53
C VAL A 28 26.79 2.58 -10.39
N PRO A 29 27.65 3.07 -11.29
CA PRO A 29 28.06 4.46 -11.32
C PRO A 29 26.89 5.39 -11.71
N MET A 30 26.95 6.66 -11.26
CA MET A 30 25.85 7.62 -11.43
C MET A 30 25.44 7.88 -12.88
N GLU A 31 26.35 7.76 -13.84
CA GLU A 31 26.07 7.89 -15.27
C GLU A 31 25.14 6.80 -15.83
N GLN A 32 24.92 5.72 -15.10
CA GLN A 32 23.96 4.67 -15.42
C GLN A 32 22.62 4.85 -14.69
N VAL A 33 22.52 5.78 -13.74
CA VAL A 33 21.29 6.07 -13.02
C VAL A 33 20.47 7.08 -13.83
N THR A 34 19.26 6.69 -14.22
CA THR A 34 18.36 7.52 -15.02
C THR A 34 17.28 8.20 -14.19
N GLU A 35 16.91 7.60 -13.06
CA GLU A 35 15.93 8.16 -12.12
C GLU A 35 16.39 8.01 -10.67
N ILE A 36 16.05 9.00 -9.86
CA ILE A 36 16.23 8.98 -8.41
C ILE A 36 14.88 9.21 -7.74
N HIS A 37 14.57 8.34 -6.80
CA HIS A 37 13.42 8.48 -5.92
C HIS A 37 13.85 8.49 -4.45
N ALA A 38 12.96 8.95 -3.58
CA ALA A 38 13.20 8.90 -2.14
C ALA A 38 11.90 8.69 -1.38
N SER A 39 11.98 7.95 -0.28
CA SER A 39 10.86 7.84 0.64
C SER A 39 10.74 9.10 1.50
N SER A 40 9.54 9.43 1.96
CA SER A 40 9.33 10.51 2.93
C SER A 40 10.06 10.19 4.24
N GLY A 41 11.08 10.97 4.56
CA GLY A 41 11.83 10.81 5.82
C GLY A 41 11.12 11.52 6.96
N THR A 42 10.10 10.92 7.57
CA THR A 42 9.39 11.54 8.72
C THR A 42 10.27 11.68 9.96
N THR A 43 11.34 10.92 10.07
CA THR A 43 12.21 10.83 11.27
C THR A 43 13.70 11.05 10.99
N GLY A 44 14.09 11.73 9.89
CA GLY A 44 15.51 11.96 9.58
C GLY A 44 15.84 11.99 8.09
N LYS A 45 17.02 11.45 7.71
CA LYS A 45 17.42 11.37 6.30
C LYS A 45 16.47 10.46 5.51
N GLN A 46 16.11 10.91 4.30
CA GLN A 46 15.34 10.10 3.37
C GLN A 46 16.11 8.83 2.96
N THR A 47 15.42 7.78 2.58
CA THR A 47 16.04 6.67 1.85
C THR A 47 16.01 6.99 0.36
N VAL A 48 17.19 7.01 -0.25
CA VAL A 48 17.35 7.33 -1.68
C VAL A 48 17.46 6.07 -2.49
N VAL A 49 16.74 6.02 -3.60
CA VAL A 49 16.66 4.87 -4.51
C VAL A 49 17.04 5.33 -5.92
N GLY A 50 18.06 4.71 -6.49
CA GLY A 50 18.42 4.89 -7.89
C GLY A 50 17.83 3.80 -8.76
N LEU A 51 17.53 4.13 -10.01
CA LEU A 51 17.06 3.21 -11.06
C LEU A 51 17.89 3.43 -12.33
N THR A 52 18.32 2.34 -12.96
CA THR A 52 18.83 2.37 -14.34
C THR A 52 17.67 2.37 -15.32
N GLU A 53 17.94 2.60 -16.60
CA GLU A 53 16.91 2.47 -17.66
C GLU A 53 16.26 1.08 -17.65
N LYS A 54 17.06 0.04 -17.44
CA LYS A 54 16.55 -1.33 -17.32
C LYS A 54 15.69 -1.53 -16.07
N ASP A 55 16.05 -0.91 -14.94
CA ASP A 55 15.23 -0.94 -13.73
C ASP A 55 13.86 -0.28 -13.98
N VAL A 56 13.82 0.84 -14.70
CA VAL A 56 12.58 1.53 -15.10
C VAL A 56 11.74 0.66 -16.04
N ASP A 57 12.37 -0.03 -17.00
CA ASP A 57 11.69 -0.95 -17.90
C ASP A 57 11.07 -2.15 -17.15
N ILE A 58 11.78 -2.71 -16.18
CA ILE A 58 11.29 -3.78 -15.31
C ILE A 58 10.13 -3.27 -14.46
N TRP A 59 10.28 -2.08 -13.89
CA TRP A 59 9.20 -1.47 -13.10
C TRP A 59 7.94 -1.22 -13.92
N ALA A 60 8.09 -0.69 -15.15
CA ALA A 60 6.98 -0.56 -16.08
C ALA A 60 6.30 -1.90 -16.39
N GLU A 61 7.08 -2.98 -16.53
CA GLU A 61 6.58 -4.34 -16.78
C GLU A 61 5.77 -4.88 -15.59
N ILE A 62 6.32 -4.85 -14.37
CA ILE A 62 5.61 -5.37 -13.18
C ILE A 62 4.35 -4.55 -12.86
N ALA A 63 4.39 -3.23 -13.06
CA ALA A 63 3.23 -2.37 -12.91
C ALA A 63 2.16 -2.64 -14.00
N ALA A 64 2.57 -2.91 -15.24
CA ALA A 64 1.68 -3.33 -16.31
C ALA A 64 0.99 -4.67 -16.00
N ARG A 65 1.73 -5.65 -15.48
CA ARG A 65 1.16 -6.94 -15.02
C ARG A 65 0.12 -6.74 -13.93
N ALA A 66 0.41 -5.85 -12.95
CA ALA A 66 -0.50 -5.51 -11.88
C ALA A 66 -1.80 -4.92 -12.42
N LEU A 67 -1.71 -3.86 -13.20
CA LEU A 67 -2.88 -3.20 -13.79
C LEU A 67 -3.67 -4.12 -14.73
N SER A 68 -2.99 -4.94 -15.55
CA SER A 68 -3.67 -5.91 -16.42
C SER A 68 -4.38 -7.01 -15.63
N ALA A 69 -3.84 -7.42 -14.47
CA ALA A 69 -4.52 -8.39 -13.59
C ALA A 69 -5.80 -7.83 -12.97
N MET A 70 -5.89 -6.51 -12.84
CA MET A 70 -7.03 -5.75 -12.36
C MET A 70 -8.01 -5.34 -13.47
N GLY A 71 -7.74 -5.74 -14.73
CA GLY A 71 -8.64 -5.53 -15.88
C GLY A 71 -8.28 -4.34 -16.76
N VAL A 72 -7.18 -3.65 -16.53
CA VAL A 72 -6.71 -2.57 -17.42
C VAL A 72 -6.20 -3.15 -18.73
N ASP A 73 -6.65 -2.60 -19.84
CA ASP A 73 -6.24 -2.94 -21.21
C ASP A 73 -5.92 -1.67 -22.03
N LYS A 74 -5.63 -1.86 -23.31
CA LYS A 74 -5.31 -0.75 -24.27
C LYS A 74 -6.44 0.25 -24.49
N ASN A 75 -7.68 -0.08 -24.14
CA ASN A 75 -8.86 0.79 -24.28
C ASN A 75 -9.12 1.57 -22.98
N SER A 76 -8.39 1.28 -21.92
CA SER A 76 -8.56 1.91 -20.63
C SER A 76 -7.98 3.32 -20.59
N VAL A 77 -8.58 4.17 -19.76
CA VAL A 77 -8.11 5.51 -19.42
C VAL A 77 -7.76 5.52 -17.93
N VAL A 78 -6.47 5.48 -17.62
CA VAL A 78 -5.95 5.34 -16.26
C VAL A 78 -5.62 6.71 -15.69
N GLN A 79 -6.36 7.15 -14.69
CA GLN A 79 -6.10 8.37 -13.94
C GLN A 79 -5.20 8.07 -12.74
N THR A 80 -4.00 8.64 -12.73
CA THR A 80 -3.04 8.48 -11.64
C THR A 80 -3.10 9.68 -10.71
N SER A 81 -3.74 9.50 -9.56
CA SER A 81 -3.94 10.50 -8.52
C SER A 81 -3.03 10.26 -7.29
N TYR A 82 -1.95 9.51 -7.46
CA TYR A 82 -0.80 9.50 -6.55
C TYR A 82 0.09 10.72 -6.78
N GLY A 83 0.79 11.17 -5.75
CA GLY A 83 1.79 12.22 -5.89
C GLY A 83 2.92 11.81 -6.85
N PHE A 84 3.30 12.73 -7.75
CA PHE A 84 4.54 12.67 -8.51
C PHE A 84 5.62 13.48 -7.75
N GLY A 85 6.86 13.28 -8.07
CA GLY A 85 8.00 13.89 -7.38
C GLY A 85 8.99 12.80 -6.96
N LEU A 86 9.52 12.84 -5.75
CA LEU A 86 10.45 11.78 -5.28
C LEU A 86 9.75 10.47 -4.92
N PHE A 87 8.45 10.49 -4.71
CA PHE A 87 7.66 9.30 -4.39
C PHE A 87 7.38 8.44 -5.62
N THR A 88 7.50 7.13 -5.48
CA THR A 88 7.40 6.17 -6.60
C THR A 88 5.96 5.87 -7.05
N GLY A 89 4.95 6.13 -6.22
CA GLY A 89 3.57 5.66 -6.46
C GLY A 89 2.97 6.13 -7.78
N GLY A 90 3.10 7.43 -8.09
CA GLY A 90 2.58 8.00 -9.34
C GLY A 90 3.27 7.46 -10.59
N PHE A 91 4.58 7.35 -10.55
CA PHE A 91 5.39 6.90 -11.69
C PHE A 91 5.11 5.44 -12.06
N GLY A 92 5.06 4.53 -11.08
CA GLY A 92 4.80 3.12 -11.37
C GLY A 92 3.46 2.89 -12.06
N ALA A 93 2.38 3.51 -11.56
CA ALA A 93 1.07 3.43 -12.20
C ALA A 93 1.08 4.03 -13.62
N HIS A 94 1.77 5.17 -13.80
CA HIS A 94 1.90 5.82 -15.10
C HIS A 94 2.68 4.96 -16.11
N TYR A 95 3.83 4.42 -15.71
CA TYR A 95 4.66 3.57 -16.59
C TYR A 95 3.93 2.27 -16.96
N GLY A 96 3.26 1.64 -15.98
CA GLY A 96 2.46 0.44 -16.23
C GLY A 96 1.34 0.68 -17.22
N ALA A 97 0.56 1.75 -17.06
CA ALA A 97 -0.52 2.12 -17.98
C ALA A 97 0.01 2.36 -19.40
N ARG A 98 1.11 3.10 -19.56
CA ARG A 98 1.76 3.33 -20.86
C ARG A 98 2.28 2.04 -21.49
N LYS A 99 2.86 1.14 -20.69
CA LYS A 99 3.39 -0.16 -21.15
C LYS A 99 2.28 -1.06 -21.71
N ILE A 100 1.07 -1.00 -21.13
CA ILE A 100 -0.13 -1.69 -21.64
C ILE A 100 -0.62 -1.07 -22.96
N GLY A 101 -0.32 0.19 -23.20
CA GLY A 101 -0.88 0.98 -24.31
C GLY A 101 -2.21 1.67 -23.94
N ALA A 102 -2.54 1.73 -22.65
CA ALA A 102 -3.66 2.50 -22.12
C ALA A 102 -3.37 4.01 -22.15
N VAL A 103 -4.42 4.83 -22.13
CA VAL A 103 -4.26 6.27 -21.95
C VAL A 103 -3.90 6.55 -20.47
N ALA A 104 -2.78 7.19 -20.23
CA ALA A 104 -2.33 7.54 -18.89
C ALA A 104 -2.51 9.03 -18.60
N ILE A 105 -3.29 9.37 -17.57
CA ILE A 105 -3.54 10.76 -17.12
C ILE A 105 -2.78 11.01 -15.82
N PRO A 106 -1.63 11.71 -15.83
CA PRO A 106 -0.82 11.97 -14.63
C PRO A 106 -1.34 13.20 -13.87
N THR A 107 -2.45 13.05 -13.16
CA THR A 107 -3.10 14.17 -12.45
C THR A 107 -2.35 14.61 -11.20
N SER A 108 -1.52 13.74 -10.63
CA SER A 108 -0.94 13.89 -9.29
C SER A 108 -2.02 13.90 -8.18
N SER A 109 -1.63 14.08 -6.93
CA SER A 109 -2.55 14.18 -5.79
C SER A 109 -3.06 15.61 -5.57
N GLY A 110 -4.14 15.74 -4.81
CA GLY A 110 -4.72 17.04 -4.40
C GLY A 110 -5.68 17.63 -5.42
N ASN A 111 -6.30 18.76 -5.05
CA ASN A 111 -7.33 19.46 -5.80
C ASN A 111 -8.48 18.51 -6.25
N SER A 112 -9.20 17.94 -5.29
CA SER A 112 -10.21 16.90 -5.51
C SER A 112 -11.28 17.30 -6.53
N LYS A 113 -11.72 18.56 -6.54
CA LYS A 113 -12.69 19.05 -7.55
C LYS A 113 -12.14 18.97 -8.98
N ARG A 114 -10.87 19.31 -9.17
CA ARG A 114 -10.20 19.16 -10.48
C ARG A 114 -10.09 17.69 -10.88
N GLN A 115 -9.81 16.79 -9.93
CA GLN A 115 -9.75 15.35 -10.16
C GLN A 115 -11.08 14.82 -10.71
N ILE A 116 -12.19 15.22 -10.08
CA ILE A 116 -13.55 14.83 -10.52
C ILE A 116 -13.85 15.37 -11.90
N ASN A 117 -13.55 16.65 -12.21
CA ASN A 117 -13.75 17.20 -13.54
C ASN A 117 -12.94 16.45 -14.61
N ILE A 118 -11.66 16.17 -14.35
CA ILE A 118 -10.81 15.38 -15.28
C ILE A 118 -11.40 13.98 -15.48
N MET A 119 -11.82 13.33 -14.39
CA MET A 119 -12.42 11.99 -14.44
C MET A 119 -13.64 11.94 -15.35
N LYS A 120 -14.51 12.97 -15.30
CA LYS A 120 -15.68 13.11 -16.17
C LYS A 120 -15.31 13.49 -17.60
N ASP A 121 -14.55 14.56 -17.75
CA ASP A 121 -14.28 15.16 -19.07
C ASP A 121 -13.41 14.25 -19.96
N PHE A 122 -12.44 13.55 -19.36
CA PHE A 122 -11.53 12.65 -20.07
C PHE A 122 -12.01 11.21 -20.06
N GLY A 123 -13.08 10.91 -19.30
CA GLY A 123 -13.69 9.59 -19.27
C GLY A 123 -12.79 8.54 -18.63
N SER A 124 -12.18 8.86 -17.50
CA SER A 124 -11.33 7.91 -16.75
C SER A 124 -12.08 6.62 -16.43
N THR A 125 -11.49 5.46 -16.78
CA THR A 125 -12.08 4.14 -16.54
C THR A 125 -11.41 3.43 -15.37
N PHE A 126 -10.22 3.85 -14.97
CA PHE A 126 -9.46 3.24 -13.88
C PHE A 126 -8.74 4.32 -13.05
N LEU A 127 -8.83 4.21 -11.72
CA LEU A 127 -8.27 5.16 -10.76
C LEU A 127 -7.12 4.53 -9.99
N CYS A 128 -5.99 5.24 -9.89
CA CYS A 128 -4.87 4.84 -9.02
C CYS A 128 -4.62 5.95 -7.97
N CYS A 129 -4.89 5.65 -6.70
CA CYS A 129 -4.65 6.58 -5.58
C CYS A 129 -4.57 5.82 -4.24
N THR A 130 -4.38 6.53 -3.12
CA THR A 130 -4.53 5.93 -1.80
C THR A 130 -6.00 5.64 -1.49
N PRO A 131 -6.32 4.63 -0.66
CA PRO A 131 -7.70 4.33 -0.25
C PRO A 131 -8.41 5.52 0.37
N SER A 132 -7.76 6.21 1.31
CA SER A 132 -8.32 7.41 1.96
C SER A 132 -8.65 8.51 0.95
N TYR A 133 -7.80 8.69 -0.07
CA TYR A 133 -8.05 9.69 -1.11
C TYR A 133 -9.21 9.28 -2.03
N ALA A 134 -9.41 7.99 -2.29
CA ALA A 134 -10.57 7.49 -3.04
C ALA A 134 -11.89 7.83 -2.31
N LEU A 135 -11.95 7.67 -0.99
CA LEU A 135 -13.10 8.08 -0.18
C LEU A 135 -13.32 9.59 -0.25
N SER A 136 -12.27 10.40 -0.09
CA SER A 136 -12.34 11.86 -0.23
C SER A 136 -12.81 12.29 -1.62
N LEU A 137 -12.40 11.59 -2.69
CA LEU A 137 -12.89 11.84 -4.04
C LEU A 137 -14.37 11.48 -4.19
N SER A 138 -14.83 10.39 -3.56
CA SER A 138 -16.25 10.00 -3.57
C SER A 138 -17.15 11.05 -2.88
N GLU A 139 -16.69 11.61 -1.77
CA GLU A 139 -17.38 12.70 -1.07
C GLU A 139 -17.41 13.97 -1.91
N THR A 140 -16.25 14.35 -2.49
CA THR A 140 -16.16 15.50 -3.39
C THR A 140 -17.06 15.35 -4.62
N LEU A 141 -17.23 14.15 -5.16
CA LEU A 141 -18.14 13.85 -6.27
C LEU A 141 -19.59 14.24 -5.89
N VAL A 142 -20.04 13.81 -4.71
CA VAL A 142 -21.38 14.12 -4.17
C VAL A 142 -21.53 15.62 -3.89
N ASP A 143 -20.53 16.25 -3.27
CA ASP A 143 -20.55 17.69 -2.97
C ASP A 143 -20.64 18.56 -4.22
N MET A 144 -20.12 18.06 -5.35
CA MET A 144 -20.24 18.71 -6.67
C MET A 144 -21.59 18.44 -7.36
N GLY A 145 -22.49 17.69 -6.72
CA GLY A 145 -23.81 17.33 -7.25
C GLY A 145 -23.78 16.22 -8.29
N PHE A 146 -22.72 15.42 -8.30
CA PHE A 146 -22.55 14.26 -9.20
C PHE A 146 -22.75 12.94 -8.47
N THR A 147 -23.00 11.89 -9.23
CA THR A 147 -23.14 10.52 -8.75
C THR A 147 -22.11 9.62 -9.46
N LYS A 148 -22.00 8.38 -9.02
CA LYS A 148 -21.17 7.36 -9.71
C LYS A 148 -21.58 7.14 -11.16
N ASP A 149 -22.82 7.42 -11.53
CA ASP A 149 -23.33 7.25 -12.90
C ASP A 149 -22.86 8.39 -13.83
N ASP A 150 -22.34 9.48 -13.29
CA ASP A 150 -21.75 10.60 -14.03
C ASP A 150 -20.28 10.37 -14.43
N ILE A 151 -19.66 9.30 -13.93
CA ILE A 151 -18.27 8.91 -14.20
C ILE A 151 -18.22 7.55 -14.89
N LYS A 152 -17.08 7.23 -15.54
CA LYS A 152 -16.92 5.97 -16.29
C LYS A 152 -15.99 4.99 -15.59
N LEU A 153 -15.69 5.19 -14.32
CA LEU A 153 -14.81 4.30 -13.56
C LEU A 153 -15.38 2.88 -13.51
N GLN A 154 -14.52 1.90 -13.69
CA GLN A 154 -14.83 0.46 -13.61
C GLN A 154 -13.99 -0.24 -12.53
N GLY A 155 -12.81 0.31 -12.23
CA GLY A 155 -11.91 -0.25 -11.24
C GLY A 155 -10.91 0.77 -10.73
N GLY A 156 -10.17 0.36 -9.71
CA GLY A 156 -9.06 1.15 -9.19
C GLY A 156 -8.03 0.31 -8.43
N ALA A 157 -6.78 0.78 -8.47
CA ALA A 157 -5.66 0.22 -7.71
C ALA A 157 -5.33 1.14 -6.54
N PHE A 158 -5.46 0.61 -5.33
CA PHE A 158 -5.33 1.35 -4.07
C PHE A 158 -4.22 0.75 -3.22
N GLY A 159 -3.41 1.60 -2.62
CA GLY A 159 -2.28 1.17 -1.79
C GLY A 159 -1.50 2.35 -1.22
N ALA A 160 -0.27 2.12 -0.80
CA ALA A 160 0.63 3.04 -0.10
C ALA A 160 0.22 3.34 1.36
N GLU A 161 -0.91 2.88 1.81
CA GLU A 161 -1.36 2.91 3.20
C GLU A 161 -2.16 1.63 3.50
N PRO A 162 -2.23 1.18 4.77
CA PRO A 162 -3.11 0.10 5.18
C PRO A 162 -4.57 0.49 4.95
N TRP A 163 -5.43 -0.48 4.65
CA TRP A 163 -6.87 -0.28 4.54
C TRP A 163 -7.63 -1.59 4.78
N THR A 164 -8.83 -1.49 5.32
CA THR A 164 -9.64 -2.64 5.71
C THR A 164 -10.57 -3.10 4.59
N GLU A 165 -11.22 -4.24 4.78
CA GLU A 165 -12.22 -4.74 3.84
C GLU A 165 -13.49 -3.85 3.85
N GLU A 166 -13.80 -3.23 4.97
CA GLU A 166 -14.89 -2.27 5.10
C GLU A 166 -14.63 -1.02 4.24
N ILE A 167 -13.42 -0.48 4.28
CA ILE A 167 -13.00 0.63 3.40
C ILE A 167 -13.08 0.22 1.92
N ARG A 168 -12.70 -1.03 1.58
CA ARG A 168 -12.87 -1.58 0.22
C ARG A 168 -14.32 -1.52 -0.22
N GLN A 169 -15.22 -2.04 0.61
CA GLN A 169 -16.65 -2.07 0.31
C GLN A 169 -17.21 -0.65 0.14
N GLU A 170 -16.83 0.27 1.02
CA GLU A 170 -17.26 1.66 0.94
C GLU A 170 -16.80 2.34 -0.36
N ILE A 171 -15.54 2.16 -0.77
CA ILE A 171 -15.02 2.66 -2.05
C ILE A 171 -15.82 2.06 -3.22
N GLN A 172 -16.06 0.76 -3.20
CA GLN A 172 -16.78 0.05 -4.26
C GLN A 172 -18.23 0.55 -4.39
N GLU A 173 -18.92 0.74 -3.27
CA GLU A 173 -20.30 1.24 -3.25
C GLU A 173 -20.42 2.68 -3.72
N LYS A 174 -19.55 3.56 -3.18
CA LYS A 174 -19.61 5.00 -3.46
C LYS A 174 -19.19 5.35 -4.89
N LEU A 175 -18.17 4.68 -5.43
CA LEU A 175 -17.66 4.95 -6.78
C LEU A 175 -18.19 3.98 -7.85
N GLY A 176 -18.85 2.88 -7.47
CA GLY A 176 -19.39 1.90 -8.41
C GLY A 176 -18.31 1.07 -9.13
N ILE A 177 -17.20 0.75 -8.47
CA ILE A 177 -15.99 0.15 -9.07
C ILE A 177 -15.58 -1.14 -8.36
N ASN A 178 -14.66 -1.90 -9.00
CA ASN A 178 -13.89 -2.91 -8.29
C ASN A 178 -12.62 -2.29 -7.70
N ALA A 179 -12.39 -2.45 -6.40
CA ALA A 179 -11.25 -1.90 -5.70
C ALA A 179 -10.20 -2.99 -5.43
N TYR A 180 -8.98 -2.81 -5.95
CA TYR A 180 -7.88 -3.77 -5.85
C TYR A 180 -6.74 -3.22 -5.02
N ASP A 181 -6.10 -4.09 -4.25
CA ASP A 181 -4.90 -3.76 -3.48
C ASP A 181 -3.64 -3.85 -4.35
N ILE A 182 -2.74 -2.89 -4.18
CA ILE A 182 -1.43 -2.88 -4.82
C ILE A 182 -0.35 -2.56 -3.78
N TYR A 183 0.67 -3.40 -3.74
CA TYR A 183 1.75 -3.32 -2.76
C TYR A 183 3.09 -3.00 -3.42
N GLY A 184 3.90 -2.24 -2.70
CA GLY A 184 5.29 -1.98 -3.05
C GLY A 184 5.95 -1.01 -2.09
N LEU A 185 7.27 -0.95 -2.17
CA LEU A 185 8.13 -0.04 -1.44
C LEU A 185 9.10 0.60 -2.42
N SER A 186 9.40 1.87 -2.24
CA SER A 186 10.38 2.56 -3.10
C SER A 186 11.73 1.85 -3.11
N GLU A 187 12.15 1.34 -1.96
CA GLU A 187 13.42 0.62 -1.78
C GLU A 187 13.50 -0.64 -2.66
N ILE A 188 12.41 -1.34 -2.84
CA ILE A 188 12.36 -2.56 -3.67
C ILE A 188 12.18 -2.21 -5.14
N MET A 189 11.02 -1.69 -5.56
CA MET A 189 10.77 -1.26 -6.94
C MET A 189 9.58 -0.27 -7.05
N GLY A 190 8.92 0.09 -5.95
CA GLY A 190 7.68 0.88 -5.96
C GLY A 190 6.43 0.01 -6.13
N PRO A 191 5.30 0.58 -6.56
CA PRO A 191 4.05 -0.16 -6.74
C PRO A 191 4.17 -1.22 -7.84
N GLY A 192 3.50 -2.36 -7.62
CA GLY A 192 3.50 -3.49 -8.55
C GLY A 192 4.39 -4.65 -8.12
N VAL A 193 5.14 -4.54 -7.00
CA VAL A 193 5.85 -5.67 -6.39
C VAL A 193 4.88 -6.79 -6.03
N GLY A 194 3.75 -6.42 -5.37
CA GLY A 194 2.60 -7.27 -5.11
C GLY A 194 1.31 -6.63 -5.62
N TYR A 195 0.35 -7.44 -6.11
CA TYR A 195 -0.90 -6.94 -6.67
C TYR A 195 -2.03 -7.97 -6.62
N GLU A 196 -3.22 -7.52 -6.38
CA GLU A 196 -4.42 -8.34 -6.51
C GLU A 196 -4.80 -8.60 -7.97
N CYS A 197 -5.55 -9.64 -8.18
CA CYS A 197 -6.26 -9.91 -9.43
C CYS A 197 -7.78 -9.90 -9.16
N ALA A 198 -8.60 -10.18 -10.17
CA ALA A 198 -10.06 -10.24 -10.03
C ALA A 198 -10.57 -11.23 -8.97
N ASP A 199 -9.73 -12.20 -8.54
CA ASP A 199 -10.08 -13.16 -7.47
C ASP A 199 -9.96 -12.56 -6.05
N GLN A 200 -9.21 -11.46 -5.88
CA GLN A 200 -8.99 -10.73 -4.61
C GLN A 200 -8.58 -11.64 -3.42
N SER A 201 -7.90 -12.75 -3.71
CA SER A 201 -7.48 -13.76 -2.71
C SER A 201 -6.00 -13.65 -2.33
N GLY A 202 -5.54 -12.42 -2.16
CA GLY A 202 -4.15 -12.04 -1.89
C GLY A 202 -3.42 -11.47 -3.10
N MET A 203 -2.29 -10.83 -2.85
CA MET A 203 -1.50 -10.10 -3.84
C MET A 203 -0.44 -11.01 -4.45
N HIS A 204 -0.48 -11.22 -5.76
CA HIS A 204 0.56 -11.92 -6.51
C HIS A 204 1.88 -11.17 -6.44
N ILE A 205 2.97 -11.86 -6.11
CA ILE A 205 4.32 -11.29 -6.10
C ILE A 205 5.00 -11.65 -7.41
N ASN A 206 5.69 -10.69 -8.02
CA ASN A 206 6.50 -10.92 -9.21
C ASN A 206 7.79 -11.70 -8.86
N VAL A 207 7.64 -13.02 -8.61
CA VAL A 207 8.71 -13.92 -8.15
C VAL A 207 9.83 -14.15 -9.17
N ASP A 208 9.66 -13.72 -10.40
CA ASP A 208 10.69 -13.65 -11.43
C ASP A 208 11.63 -12.44 -11.26
N HIS A 209 11.26 -11.48 -10.43
CA HIS A 209 12.04 -10.29 -10.10
C HIS A 209 12.44 -10.23 -8.62
N PHE A 210 11.69 -10.91 -7.73
CA PHE A 210 11.88 -10.85 -6.28
C PHE A 210 11.83 -12.25 -5.66
N ILE A 211 12.82 -12.56 -4.82
CA ILE A 211 12.66 -13.67 -3.88
C ILE A 211 12.01 -13.12 -2.63
N VAL A 212 10.98 -13.79 -2.14
CA VAL A 212 10.28 -13.43 -0.91
C VAL A 212 10.48 -14.50 0.16
N GLU A 213 10.88 -14.08 1.35
CA GLU A 213 10.97 -14.88 2.56
C GLU A 213 9.97 -14.33 3.61
N VAL A 214 9.51 -15.18 4.49
CA VAL A 214 8.77 -14.80 5.70
C VAL A 214 9.61 -15.21 6.89
N ILE A 215 9.89 -14.27 7.77
CA ILE A 215 10.74 -14.50 8.95
C ILE A 215 10.01 -14.17 10.24
N ASP A 216 10.44 -14.82 11.30
CA ASP A 216 10.11 -14.37 12.65
C ASP A 216 10.79 -13.02 12.90
N PRO A 217 10.07 -11.95 13.27
CA PRO A 217 10.64 -10.62 13.40
C PRO A 217 11.67 -10.48 14.53
N GLU A 218 11.62 -11.36 15.56
CA GLU A 218 12.52 -11.34 16.71
C GLU A 218 13.79 -12.15 16.47
N THR A 219 13.64 -13.38 15.99
CA THR A 219 14.79 -14.28 15.78
C THR A 219 15.45 -14.10 14.42
N GLY A 220 14.72 -13.60 13.41
CA GLY A 220 15.18 -13.50 12.03
C GLY A 220 15.21 -14.85 11.30
N GLU A 221 14.70 -15.92 11.90
CA GLU A 221 14.62 -17.23 11.27
C GLU A 221 13.46 -17.29 10.28
N VAL A 222 13.68 -18.00 9.14
CA VAL A 222 12.63 -18.22 8.16
C VAL A 222 11.58 -19.14 8.76
N VAL A 223 10.30 -18.72 8.68
CA VAL A 223 9.18 -19.51 9.19
C VAL A 223 8.59 -20.43 8.09
N PRO A 224 7.87 -21.50 8.46
CA PRO A 224 7.23 -22.38 7.50
C PRO A 224 6.25 -21.65 6.56
N ASP A 225 6.09 -22.15 5.33
CA ASP A 225 5.13 -21.61 4.36
C ASP A 225 3.71 -21.53 4.94
N GLY A 226 3.06 -20.39 4.70
CA GLY A 226 1.72 -20.10 5.22
C GLY A 226 1.70 -19.54 6.65
N SER A 227 2.84 -19.55 7.36
CA SER A 227 2.95 -18.88 8.66
C SER A 227 2.97 -17.37 8.50
N MET A 228 2.52 -16.68 9.53
CA MET A 228 2.60 -15.23 9.64
C MET A 228 4.00 -14.83 10.09
N GLY A 229 4.55 -13.77 9.50
CA GLY A 229 5.83 -13.20 9.89
C GLY A 229 6.16 -11.95 9.10
N GLU A 230 7.34 -11.41 9.31
CA GLU A 230 7.84 -10.24 8.58
C GLU A 230 8.26 -10.64 7.17
N ILE A 231 7.78 -9.87 6.20
CA ILE A 231 8.14 -10.06 4.79
C ILE A 231 9.53 -9.49 4.50
N VAL A 232 10.35 -10.31 3.84
CA VAL A 232 11.70 -9.95 3.42
C VAL A 232 11.82 -10.15 1.92
N PHE A 233 12.31 -9.14 1.20
CA PHE A 233 12.54 -9.21 -0.24
C PHE A 233 14.01 -9.22 -0.59
N THR A 234 14.36 -10.03 -1.60
CA THR A 234 15.64 -9.95 -2.31
C THR A 234 15.37 -9.59 -3.76
N CYS A 235 15.93 -8.47 -4.23
CA CYS A 235 15.85 -8.05 -5.62
C CYS A 235 16.86 -8.86 -6.46
N ILE A 236 16.38 -9.57 -7.49
CA ILE A 236 17.25 -10.41 -8.34
C ILE A 236 17.52 -9.80 -9.71
N THR A 237 16.78 -8.79 -10.12
CA THR A 237 16.90 -8.17 -11.44
C THR A 237 17.23 -6.68 -11.39
N LYS A 238 17.12 -6.04 -10.24
CA LYS A 238 17.40 -4.61 -10.05
C LYS A 238 18.90 -4.34 -10.08
N GLU A 239 19.32 -3.35 -10.87
CA GLU A 239 20.74 -3.06 -11.11
C GLU A 239 21.28 -1.95 -10.20
N ALA A 240 20.56 -0.81 -10.10
CA ALA A 240 21.09 0.34 -9.39
C ALA A 240 21.15 0.14 -7.87
N LEU A 241 20.15 -0.54 -7.28
CA LEU A 241 20.08 -0.81 -5.85
C LEU A 241 19.55 -2.24 -5.61
N PRO A 242 20.38 -3.28 -5.83
CA PRO A 242 19.99 -4.69 -5.70
C PRO A 242 19.99 -5.11 -4.22
N LEU A 243 18.95 -4.75 -3.49
CA LEU A 243 18.80 -5.09 -2.07
C LEU A 243 18.69 -6.61 -1.88
N ILE A 244 19.48 -7.15 -0.96
CA ILE A 244 19.49 -8.56 -0.56
C ILE A 244 18.89 -8.67 0.83
N ARG A 245 17.87 -9.53 0.99
CA ARG A 245 17.18 -9.79 2.26
C ARG A 245 16.75 -8.51 2.98
N TYR A 246 16.08 -7.63 2.24
CA TYR A 246 15.58 -6.37 2.79
C TYR A 246 14.37 -6.61 3.68
N ARG A 247 14.50 -6.25 4.95
CA ARG A 247 13.42 -6.31 5.94
C ARG A 247 12.43 -5.17 5.72
N THR A 248 11.20 -5.52 5.35
CA THR A 248 10.14 -4.52 5.09
C THR A 248 9.50 -3.99 6.36
N ARG A 249 9.54 -4.76 7.42
CA ARG A 249 8.77 -4.63 8.66
C ARG A 249 7.27 -4.94 8.50
N ASP A 250 6.78 -5.20 7.31
CA ASP A 250 5.39 -5.56 7.07
C ASP A 250 5.13 -7.01 7.48
N ILE A 251 4.05 -7.25 8.23
CA ILE A 251 3.65 -8.58 8.72
C ILE A 251 2.58 -9.15 7.80
N ALA A 252 2.86 -10.27 7.18
CA ALA A 252 1.92 -10.96 6.28
C ALA A 252 2.22 -12.46 6.21
N THR A 253 1.42 -13.19 5.43
CA THR A 253 1.63 -14.60 5.08
C THR A 253 1.92 -14.73 3.59
N ILE A 254 2.60 -15.81 3.18
CA ILE A 254 2.81 -16.16 1.77
C ILE A 254 2.13 -17.50 1.47
N ASN A 255 1.32 -17.50 0.41
CA ASN A 255 0.67 -18.70 -0.13
C ASN A 255 1.25 -19.00 -1.52
N LYS A 256 1.83 -20.19 -1.68
CA LYS A 256 2.44 -20.66 -2.93
C LYS A 256 1.47 -21.46 -3.83
N GLY A 257 0.21 -21.66 -3.39
CA GLY A 257 -0.80 -22.35 -4.17
C GLY A 257 -1.25 -21.57 -5.40
N MET A 258 -1.67 -22.27 -6.43
CA MET A 258 -2.23 -21.67 -7.64
C MET A 258 -3.50 -20.86 -7.33
N CYS A 259 -3.60 -19.66 -7.90
CA CYS A 259 -4.79 -18.82 -7.78
C CYS A 259 -5.90 -19.29 -8.73
N ARG A 260 -7.15 -19.06 -8.36
CA ARG A 260 -8.31 -19.31 -9.24
C ARG A 260 -8.26 -18.53 -10.55
N CYS A 261 -7.54 -17.41 -10.58
CA CYS A 261 -7.27 -16.66 -11.81
C CYS A 261 -6.31 -17.37 -12.80
N GLY A 262 -5.75 -18.53 -12.42
CA GLY A 262 -4.81 -19.33 -13.22
C GLY A 262 -3.33 -18.93 -13.06
N ARG A 263 -3.02 -17.86 -12.34
CA ARG A 263 -1.62 -17.46 -12.07
C ARG A 263 -0.98 -18.37 -11.03
N THR A 264 0.29 -18.69 -11.24
CA THR A 264 1.11 -19.58 -10.39
C THR A 264 2.04 -18.83 -9.45
N PHE A 265 2.09 -17.51 -9.54
CA PHE A 265 2.90 -16.68 -8.65
C PHE A 265 2.43 -16.78 -7.20
N ALA A 266 3.38 -16.83 -6.28
CA ALA A 266 3.08 -16.78 -4.85
C ALA A 266 2.25 -15.54 -4.53
N ARG A 267 1.36 -15.65 -3.54
CA ARG A 267 0.49 -14.56 -3.11
C ARG A 267 0.78 -14.19 -1.66
N MET A 268 0.94 -12.92 -1.44
CA MET A 268 1.03 -12.31 -0.10
C MET A 268 -0.39 -11.97 0.37
N SER A 269 -0.70 -12.22 1.65
CA SER A 269 -1.90 -11.65 2.27
C SER A 269 -1.78 -10.12 2.32
N LYS A 270 -2.89 -9.43 2.56
CA LYS A 270 -2.84 -8.02 2.96
C LYS A 270 -1.94 -7.91 4.20
N PRO A 271 -1.03 -6.91 4.29
CA PRO A 271 -0.26 -6.66 5.50
C PRO A 271 -1.20 -6.39 6.68
N MET A 272 -0.99 -7.08 7.79
CA MET A 272 -1.77 -6.88 9.02
C MET A 272 -1.29 -5.66 9.82
N GLY A 273 -0.10 -5.17 9.52
CA GLY A 273 0.56 -4.06 10.18
C GLY A 273 2.07 -4.17 10.00
N ARG A 274 2.81 -3.35 10.73
CA ARG A 274 4.27 -3.34 10.71
C ARG A 274 4.83 -3.81 12.06
N SER A 275 5.92 -4.55 12.03
CA SER A 275 6.58 -5.00 13.27
C SER A 275 7.16 -3.85 14.10
N ASP A 276 7.46 -2.70 13.48
CA ASP A 276 7.93 -1.48 14.12
C ASP A 276 6.80 -0.52 14.56
N ASP A 277 5.56 -0.73 14.11
CA ASP A 277 4.35 -0.01 14.54
C ASP A 277 3.52 -0.83 15.55
N MET A 278 3.93 -2.07 15.81
CA MET A 278 3.29 -2.94 16.79
C MET A 278 3.46 -2.36 18.20
N LEU A 279 2.34 -2.13 18.86
CA LEU A 279 2.29 -1.67 20.24
C LEU A 279 2.32 -2.88 21.17
N ILE A 280 3.16 -2.82 22.19
CA ILE A 280 3.13 -3.83 23.27
C ILE A 280 2.44 -3.18 24.46
N ILE A 281 1.16 -3.50 24.68
CA ILE A 281 0.35 -2.94 25.75
C ILE A 281 0.13 -3.99 26.82
N ARG A 282 0.73 -3.82 27.99
CA ARG A 282 0.67 -4.77 29.11
C ARG A 282 1.03 -6.22 28.72
N GLY A 283 2.00 -6.38 27.82
CA GLY A 283 2.47 -7.69 27.33
C GLY A 283 1.61 -8.29 26.22
N VAL A 284 0.64 -7.54 25.67
CA VAL A 284 -0.16 -7.94 24.51
C VAL A 284 0.31 -7.16 23.29
N ASN A 285 0.55 -7.87 22.19
CA ASN A 285 0.86 -7.26 20.90
C ASN A 285 -0.41 -6.72 20.27
N VAL A 286 -0.45 -5.43 20.00
CA VAL A 286 -1.59 -4.72 19.41
C VAL A 286 -1.13 -4.00 18.15
N PHE A 287 -1.77 -4.28 17.02
CA PHE A 287 -1.54 -3.54 15.79
C PHE A 287 -2.60 -2.44 15.63
N PRO A 288 -2.22 -1.21 15.25
CA PRO A 288 -3.19 -0.14 14.97
C PRO A 288 -4.30 -0.57 13.99
N SER A 289 -3.98 -1.39 12.99
CA SER A 289 -4.94 -1.93 12.03
C SER A 289 -6.05 -2.80 12.67
N GLN A 290 -5.77 -3.48 13.77
CA GLN A 290 -6.77 -4.27 14.51
C GLN A 290 -7.79 -3.36 15.21
N ILE A 291 -7.30 -2.24 15.74
CA ILE A 291 -8.16 -1.21 16.35
C ILE A 291 -9.03 -0.57 15.26
N GLU A 292 -8.43 -0.21 14.12
CA GLU A 292 -9.13 0.36 12.97
C GLU A 292 -10.26 -0.55 12.48
N GLU A 293 -10.00 -1.85 12.33
CA GLU A 293 -11.01 -2.83 11.91
C GLU A 293 -12.23 -2.84 12.82
N VAL A 294 -12.02 -2.74 14.14
CA VAL A 294 -13.13 -2.68 15.11
C VAL A 294 -13.87 -1.35 15.01
N LEU A 295 -13.15 -0.23 14.88
CA LEU A 295 -13.76 1.09 14.78
C LEU A 295 -14.63 1.22 13.52
N MET A 296 -14.16 0.73 12.38
CA MET A 296 -14.91 0.78 11.11
C MET A 296 -16.19 -0.07 11.12
N LYS A 297 -16.27 -1.10 11.97
CA LYS A 297 -17.49 -1.89 12.20
C LYS A 297 -18.45 -1.25 13.20
N THR A 298 -18.03 -0.18 13.88
CA THR A 298 -18.81 0.47 14.93
C THR A 298 -19.65 1.60 14.32
N GLU A 299 -20.97 1.40 14.26
CA GLU A 299 -21.92 2.40 13.77
C GLU A 299 -21.80 3.71 14.56
N GLY A 300 -21.73 4.85 13.86
CA GLY A 300 -21.58 6.18 14.44
C GLY A 300 -20.14 6.67 14.57
N VAL A 301 -19.14 5.87 14.20
CA VAL A 301 -17.71 6.26 14.15
C VAL A 301 -17.35 6.68 12.73
N ALA A 302 -16.68 7.83 12.58
CA ALA A 302 -16.08 8.25 11.31
C ALA A 302 -14.72 7.55 11.10
N PRO A 303 -14.20 7.45 9.85
CA PRO A 303 -12.95 6.73 9.56
C PRO A 303 -11.67 7.48 9.99
N HIS A 304 -11.78 8.35 11.00
CA HIS A 304 -10.67 9.13 11.54
C HIS A 304 -10.50 8.84 13.03
N TYR A 305 -9.34 8.37 13.41
CA TYR A 305 -9.01 8.04 14.79
C TYR A 305 -7.56 8.38 15.13
N GLN A 306 -7.25 8.46 16.42
CA GLN A 306 -5.90 8.63 16.93
C GLN A 306 -5.68 7.70 18.11
N ILE A 307 -4.59 6.94 18.08
CA ILE A 307 -4.16 6.10 19.19
C ILE A 307 -3.13 6.89 20.01
N ILE A 308 -3.39 7.03 21.30
CA ILE A 308 -2.48 7.63 22.28
C ILE A 308 -1.99 6.51 23.18
N VAL A 309 -0.67 6.33 23.24
CA VAL A 309 -0.04 5.38 24.16
C VAL A 309 0.73 6.18 25.18
N ASP A 310 0.47 5.95 26.47
CA ASP A 310 1.14 6.60 27.57
C ASP A 310 1.53 5.57 28.65
N ARG A 311 2.40 5.94 29.55
CA ARG A 311 2.81 5.13 30.68
C ARG A 311 2.60 5.86 31.99
N ILE A 312 1.53 5.50 32.69
CA ILE A 312 1.14 6.13 33.95
C ILE A 312 1.34 5.11 35.09
N ASN A 313 2.13 5.50 36.10
CA ASN A 313 2.43 4.63 37.26
C ASN A 313 2.95 3.22 36.88
N ASN A 314 3.88 3.15 35.93
CA ASN A 314 4.44 1.94 35.33
C ASN A 314 3.42 0.98 34.67
N LYS A 315 2.25 1.49 34.28
CA LYS A 315 1.26 0.76 33.51
C LYS A 315 1.08 1.44 32.15
N ASP A 316 1.13 0.63 31.10
CA ASP A 316 0.82 1.12 29.75
C ASP A 316 -0.68 1.42 29.69
N MET A 317 -1.00 2.62 29.19
CA MET A 317 -2.34 3.11 28.93
C MET A 317 -2.47 3.29 27.41
N LEU A 318 -3.60 2.87 26.87
CA LEU A 318 -3.94 3.05 25.47
C LEU A 318 -5.30 3.72 25.41
N ASP A 319 -5.31 4.93 24.86
CA ASP A 319 -6.53 5.69 24.59
C ASP A 319 -6.74 5.77 23.08
N VAL A 320 -7.98 5.59 22.65
CA VAL A 320 -8.36 5.71 21.24
C VAL A 320 -9.32 6.88 21.12
N LEU A 321 -8.87 7.95 20.47
CA LEU A 321 -9.73 9.09 20.12
C LEU A 321 -10.39 8.78 18.78
N VAL A 322 -11.72 8.90 18.73
CA VAL A 322 -12.51 8.64 17.52
C VAL A 322 -13.30 9.86 17.11
N GLU A 323 -13.41 10.11 15.82
CA GLU A 323 -14.31 11.11 15.29
C GLU A 323 -15.71 10.52 15.17
N VAL A 324 -16.73 11.28 15.59
CA VAL A 324 -18.13 10.88 15.46
C VAL A 324 -18.65 11.26 14.08
N SER A 325 -19.39 10.36 13.43
CA SER A 325 -20.02 10.61 12.13
C SER A 325 -20.93 11.83 12.20
N ASN A 326 -20.84 12.73 11.22
CA ASN A 326 -21.68 13.93 11.14
C ASN A 326 -23.20 13.64 11.13
N LYS A 327 -23.60 12.41 10.76
CA LYS A 327 -25.00 11.98 10.78
C LYS A 327 -25.52 11.71 12.19
N ASP A 328 -24.61 11.42 13.12
CA ASP A 328 -24.91 11.01 14.50
C ASP A 328 -24.50 12.07 15.53
N LEU A 329 -24.00 13.24 15.07
CA LEU A 329 -23.71 14.39 15.90
C LEU A 329 -25.04 14.95 16.48
N THR A 330 -25.38 14.44 17.66
CA THR A 330 -26.48 15.03 18.48
C THR A 330 -25.85 15.68 19.70
N ASP A 331 -26.38 16.83 20.10
CA ASP A 331 -25.98 17.52 21.35
C ASP A 331 -26.42 16.73 22.62
N GLU A 332 -26.94 15.52 22.45
CA GLU A 332 -27.40 14.69 23.56
C GLU A 332 -26.24 13.87 24.14
N ILE A 333 -25.82 14.19 25.34
CA ILE A 333 -24.79 13.51 26.14
C ILE A 333 -25.03 11.98 26.19
N LYS A 334 -26.28 11.53 26.26
CA LYS A 334 -26.64 10.10 26.29
C LYS A 334 -26.26 9.35 25.04
N SER A 335 -26.31 9.97 23.87
CA SER A 335 -25.94 9.38 22.59
C SER A 335 -24.42 9.18 22.50
N LEU A 336 -23.65 10.15 22.98
CA LEU A 336 -22.18 10.08 23.06
C LEU A 336 -21.72 9.04 24.10
N GLU A 337 -22.37 8.94 25.24
CA GLU A 337 -22.07 7.90 26.24
C GLU A 337 -22.39 6.49 25.72
N ALA A 338 -23.48 6.33 24.95
CA ALA A 338 -23.83 5.05 24.34
C ALA A 338 -22.79 4.63 23.26
N LEU A 339 -22.33 5.59 22.43
CA LEU A 339 -21.28 5.35 21.44
C LEU A 339 -19.94 5.00 22.12
N SER A 340 -19.55 5.75 23.15
CA SER A 340 -18.33 5.46 23.93
C SER A 340 -18.35 4.05 24.51
N LYS A 341 -19.50 3.57 25.01
CA LYS A 341 -19.65 2.19 25.49
C LYS A 341 -19.53 1.14 24.38
N LYS A 342 -20.05 1.42 23.17
CA LYS A 342 -19.93 0.51 22.01
C LYS A 342 -18.49 0.38 21.56
N VAL A 343 -17.74 1.48 21.53
CA VAL A 343 -16.31 1.49 21.13
C VAL A 343 -15.43 0.81 22.18
N SER A 344 -15.80 0.88 23.46
CA SER A 344 -15.01 0.32 24.58
C SER A 344 -15.31 -1.16 24.85
N ALA A 345 -16.31 -1.75 24.20
CA ALA A 345 -16.73 -3.13 24.39
C ALA A 345 -16.04 -4.08 23.39
#